data_09eba74537e24aef70e1d417e127728c
#
_entry.id   09eba74537e24aef70e1d417e127728c
#
_cell.length_a   1.000
_cell.length_b   1.000
_cell.length_c   1.000
_cell.angle_alpha   90.00
_cell.angle_beta   90.00
_cell.angle_gamma   90.00
#
_symmetry.space_group_name_H-M   'P 1'
#
loop_
_entity.id
_entity.type
_entity.pdbx_description
1 polymer ?
#
loop_
_entity_poly.entity_id
_entity_poly.type
_entity_poly.pdbx_seq_one_letter_code
_entity_poly.pdbx_strand_id
1 'polypeptide(L)'
;MENLTKEEAQKQEDFNEEILPHLDAMYNFALRLTTDPNDAEDLVQDTIVKAYRFFSSYEKGTNAKAWLFRILKNSYINNYRKKSKKPNQVDYDEVATFYETIRDERTDTSDLEDKMFRELIDDDISNALDELPEDFRTVVLLCDVEGFTYEEIANMLDVPIGTIRSRLHRGRNLLRTQLLEYAEKRGFSID
;
A
#
# COMPACT_ATOMS: atom_id res chain seq x y z
N MET A 1 -32.42 -9.60 18.77
CA MET A 1 -32.00 -9.38 17.37
C MET A 1 -32.83 -8.20 16.87
N GLU A 2 -32.21 -7.01 16.83
CA GLU A 2 -32.88 -5.81 16.30
C GLU A 2 -33.12 -6.01 14.81
N ASN A 3 -34.36 -5.78 14.38
CA ASN A 3 -34.71 -5.78 12.96
C ASN A 3 -34.03 -4.56 12.32
N LEU A 4 -32.97 -4.78 11.59
CA LEU A 4 -32.36 -3.77 10.72
C LEU A 4 -33.45 -3.18 9.82
N THR A 5 -33.47 -1.87 9.64
CA THR A 5 -34.33 -1.24 8.64
C THR A 5 -33.89 -1.71 7.25
N LYS A 6 -34.79 -1.64 6.25
CA LYS A 6 -34.45 -2.06 4.87
C LYS A 6 -33.26 -1.27 4.32
N GLU A 7 -33.10 -0.02 4.72
CA GLU A 7 -31.98 0.85 4.31
C GLU A 7 -30.67 0.43 4.95
N GLU A 8 -30.66 0.04 6.21
CA GLU A 8 -29.48 -0.47 6.92
C GLU A 8 -29.04 -1.82 6.36
N ALA A 9 -29.98 -2.71 6.03
CA ALA A 9 -29.67 -3.99 5.42
C ALA A 9 -29.05 -3.79 4.01
N GLN A 10 -29.60 -2.88 3.20
CA GLN A 10 -29.04 -2.57 1.88
C GLN A 10 -27.65 -1.95 1.98
N LYS A 11 -27.47 -0.99 2.92
CA LYS A 11 -26.14 -0.41 3.17
C LYS A 11 -25.11 -1.46 3.54
N GLN A 12 -25.49 -2.44 4.36
CA GLN A 12 -24.58 -3.52 4.76
C GLN A 12 -24.23 -4.45 3.60
N GLU A 13 -25.19 -4.79 2.75
CA GLU A 13 -24.97 -5.58 1.55
C GLU A 13 -24.01 -4.86 0.58
N ASP A 14 -24.30 -3.61 0.28
CA ASP A 14 -23.46 -2.76 -0.56
C ASP A 14 -22.02 -2.62 -0.01
N PHE A 15 -21.89 -2.44 1.31
CA PHE A 15 -20.60 -2.38 1.97
C PHE A 15 -19.83 -3.69 1.83
N ASN A 16 -20.51 -4.82 2.03
CA ASN A 16 -19.87 -6.12 1.91
C ASN A 16 -19.38 -6.38 0.49
N GLU A 17 -20.18 -6.07 -0.53
CA GLU A 17 -19.80 -6.26 -1.93
C GLU A 17 -18.59 -5.40 -2.34
N GLU A 18 -18.55 -4.14 -1.92
CA GLU A 18 -17.51 -3.18 -2.31
C GLU A 18 -16.21 -3.33 -1.48
N ILE A 19 -16.30 -3.79 -0.23
CA ILE A 19 -15.20 -3.71 0.73
C ILE A 19 -14.54 -5.06 1.02
N LEU A 20 -15.33 -6.14 1.18
CA LEU A 20 -14.79 -7.44 1.56
C LEU A 20 -13.73 -8.00 0.57
N PRO A 21 -13.84 -7.80 -0.74
CA PRO A 21 -12.82 -8.26 -1.69
C PRO A 21 -11.43 -7.68 -1.46
N HIS A 22 -11.32 -6.58 -0.71
CA HIS A 22 -10.06 -5.89 -0.48
C HIS A 22 -9.41 -6.18 0.89
N LEU A 23 -10.04 -7.02 1.73
CA LEU A 23 -9.55 -7.28 3.10
C LEU A 23 -8.14 -7.88 3.13
N ASP A 24 -7.86 -8.87 2.27
CA ASP A 24 -6.56 -9.53 2.22
C ASP A 24 -5.45 -8.55 1.81
N ALA A 25 -5.71 -7.72 0.79
CA ALA A 25 -4.78 -6.69 0.36
C ALA A 25 -4.52 -5.65 1.46
N MET A 26 -5.58 -5.24 2.17
CA MET A 26 -5.47 -4.32 3.31
C MET A 26 -4.64 -4.92 4.45
N TYR A 27 -4.87 -6.20 4.79
CA TYR A 27 -4.12 -6.88 5.85
C TYR A 27 -2.63 -7.01 5.49
N ASN A 28 -2.34 -7.47 4.27
CA ASN A 28 -0.96 -7.61 3.81
C ASN A 28 -0.22 -6.26 3.80
N PHE A 29 -0.88 -5.20 3.35
CA PHE A 29 -0.30 -3.86 3.39
C PHE A 29 -0.12 -3.35 4.82
N ALA A 30 -1.10 -3.55 5.70
CA ALA A 30 -1.02 -3.20 7.11
C ALA A 30 0.13 -3.93 7.81
N LEU A 31 0.29 -5.25 7.56
CA LEU A 31 1.37 -6.06 8.12
C LEU A 31 2.75 -5.52 7.70
N ARG A 32 2.91 -5.11 6.44
CA ARG A 32 4.16 -4.49 5.95
C ARG A 32 4.42 -3.11 6.53
N LEU A 33 3.38 -2.37 6.93
CA LEU A 33 3.54 -1.07 7.59
C LEU A 33 3.87 -1.20 9.08
N THR A 34 3.21 -2.12 9.78
CA THR A 34 3.32 -2.27 11.25
C THR A 34 4.42 -3.23 11.65
N THR A 35 4.77 -4.19 10.79
CA THR A 35 5.70 -5.31 11.06
C THR A 35 5.29 -6.21 12.23
N ASP A 36 4.08 -6.05 12.74
CA ASP A 36 3.49 -6.85 13.82
C ASP A 36 2.07 -7.30 13.42
N PRO A 37 1.74 -8.60 13.49
CA PRO A 37 0.44 -9.12 13.09
C PRO A 37 -0.73 -8.54 13.91
N ASN A 38 -0.58 -8.34 15.21
CA ASN A 38 -1.66 -7.81 16.05
C ASN A 38 -1.92 -6.33 15.72
N ASP A 39 -0.84 -5.54 15.56
CA ASP A 39 -0.96 -4.13 15.13
C ASP A 39 -1.57 -4.04 13.71
N ALA A 40 -1.30 -4.99 12.82
CA ALA A 40 -1.90 -5.06 11.50
C ALA A 40 -3.41 -5.35 11.56
N GLU A 41 -3.82 -6.33 12.36
CA GLU A 41 -5.23 -6.66 12.58
C GLU A 41 -5.98 -5.47 13.17
N ASP A 42 -5.45 -4.85 14.21
CA ASP A 42 -6.04 -3.66 14.84
C ASP A 42 -6.19 -2.51 13.83
N LEU A 43 -5.18 -2.29 12.98
CA LEU A 43 -5.21 -1.26 11.95
C LEU A 43 -6.29 -1.54 10.90
N VAL A 44 -6.43 -2.78 10.47
CA VAL A 44 -7.47 -3.17 9.51
C VAL A 44 -8.86 -3.03 10.14
N GLN A 45 -9.07 -3.51 11.37
CA GLN A 45 -10.34 -3.38 12.08
C GLN A 45 -10.75 -1.90 12.24
N ASP A 46 -9.82 -1.04 12.70
CA ASP A 46 -10.06 0.40 12.83
C ASP A 46 -10.42 1.04 11.47
N THR A 47 -9.76 0.59 10.40
CA THR A 47 -10.05 1.05 9.03
C THR A 47 -11.44 0.63 8.58
N ILE A 48 -11.85 -0.62 8.80
CA ILE A 48 -13.19 -1.12 8.44
C ILE A 48 -14.29 -0.38 9.20
N VAL A 49 -14.11 -0.15 10.51
CA VAL A 49 -15.07 0.62 11.31
C VAL A 49 -15.23 2.05 10.77
N LYS A 50 -14.13 2.70 10.40
CA LYS A 50 -14.17 4.04 9.78
C LYS A 50 -14.80 4.00 8.38
N ALA A 51 -14.42 3.03 7.56
CA ALA A 51 -15.02 2.83 6.25
C ALA A 51 -16.54 2.66 6.35
N TYR A 52 -17.04 1.80 7.24
CA TYR A 52 -18.46 1.61 7.45
C TYR A 52 -19.18 2.91 7.90
N ARG A 53 -18.55 3.66 8.83
CA ARG A 53 -19.08 4.95 9.29
C ARG A 53 -19.22 5.96 8.14
N PHE A 54 -18.23 6.03 7.27
CA PHE A 54 -18.18 7.00 6.19
C PHE A 54 -18.67 6.44 4.84
N PHE A 55 -19.23 5.23 4.80
CA PHE A 55 -19.65 4.57 3.57
C PHE A 55 -20.72 5.37 2.81
N SER A 56 -21.58 6.10 3.50
CA SER A 56 -22.56 6.98 2.87
C SER A 56 -21.95 8.16 2.07
N SER A 57 -20.67 8.47 2.30
CA SER A 57 -19.90 9.46 1.53
C SER A 57 -19.06 8.85 0.41
N TYR A 58 -19.00 7.53 0.33
CA TYR A 58 -18.34 6.82 -0.75
C TYR A 58 -19.26 6.78 -1.98
N GLU A 59 -18.72 7.14 -3.14
CA GLU A 59 -19.44 7.07 -4.42
C GLU A 59 -19.31 5.67 -5.01
N LYS A 60 -20.41 4.92 -5.00
CA LYS A 60 -20.48 3.54 -5.49
C LYS A 60 -20.00 3.44 -6.95
N GLY A 61 -19.21 2.41 -7.25
CA GLY A 61 -18.66 2.18 -8.59
C GLY A 61 -17.40 2.99 -8.90
N THR A 62 -16.86 3.73 -7.91
CA THR A 62 -15.52 4.31 -7.98
C THR A 62 -14.46 3.32 -7.46
N ASN A 63 -13.21 3.74 -7.32
CA ASN A 63 -12.14 2.87 -6.82
C ASN A 63 -12.23 2.66 -5.30
N ALA A 64 -13.00 1.64 -4.85
CA ALA A 64 -13.15 1.26 -3.45
C ALA A 64 -11.81 0.93 -2.80
N LYS A 65 -10.91 0.23 -3.51
CA LYS A 65 -9.57 -0.11 -3.04
C LYS A 65 -8.79 1.16 -2.69
N ALA A 66 -8.73 2.14 -3.58
CA ALA A 66 -8.02 3.40 -3.34
C ALA A 66 -8.59 4.18 -2.15
N TRP A 67 -9.92 4.21 -2.03
CA TRP A 67 -10.60 4.85 -0.91
C TRP A 67 -10.27 4.20 0.43
N LEU A 68 -10.28 2.86 0.50
CA LEU A 68 -9.92 2.08 1.69
C LEU A 68 -8.46 2.29 2.10
N PHE A 69 -7.53 2.21 1.14
CA PHE A 69 -6.10 2.40 1.40
C PHE A 69 -5.78 3.81 1.89
N ARG A 70 -6.52 4.82 1.43
CA ARG A 70 -6.44 6.18 1.97
C ARG A 70 -6.88 6.23 3.45
N ILE A 71 -7.96 5.55 3.83
CA ILE A 71 -8.42 5.48 5.22
C ILE A 71 -7.39 4.73 6.07
N LEU A 72 -6.90 3.59 5.60
CA LEU A 72 -5.91 2.74 6.28
C LEU A 72 -4.62 3.52 6.54
N LYS A 73 -4.05 4.15 5.51
CA LYS A 73 -2.83 4.96 5.65
C LYS A 73 -3.03 6.12 6.63
N ASN A 74 -4.16 6.80 6.59
CA ASN A 74 -4.45 7.90 7.53
C ASN A 74 -4.62 7.37 8.97
N SER A 75 -5.23 6.21 9.15
CA SER A 75 -5.34 5.54 10.45
C SER A 75 -3.97 5.15 10.99
N TYR A 76 -3.10 4.59 10.14
CA TYR A 76 -1.71 4.26 10.48
C TYR A 76 -0.95 5.49 10.97
N ILE A 77 -0.95 6.59 10.20
CA ILE A 77 -0.26 7.82 10.59
C ILE A 77 -0.77 8.35 11.93
N ASN A 78 -2.07 8.37 12.12
CA ASN A 78 -2.67 8.95 13.32
C ASN A 78 -2.42 8.11 14.58
N ASN A 79 -2.50 6.78 14.48
CA ASN A 79 -2.49 5.89 15.63
C ASN A 79 -1.12 5.23 15.89
N TYR A 80 -0.40 4.84 14.82
CA TYR A 80 0.79 4.01 14.92
C TYR A 80 2.09 4.83 14.82
N ARG A 81 2.16 5.81 13.93
CA ARG A 81 3.33 6.69 13.83
C ARG A 81 3.57 7.54 15.08
N LYS A 82 2.53 7.82 15.86
CA LYS A 82 2.65 8.48 17.17
C LYS A 82 3.32 7.60 18.22
N LYS A 83 3.24 6.26 18.09
CA LYS A 83 3.90 5.33 19.02
C LYS A 83 5.42 5.24 18.77
N SER A 84 5.87 5.33 17.52
CA SER A 84 7.28 5.32 17.14
C SER A 84 7.84 6.74 17.02
N LYS A 85 8.07 7.41 18.15
CA LYS A 85 8.76 8.71 18.19
C LYS A 85 10.23 8.56 17.80
N LYS A 86 10.53 8.48 16.50
CA LYS A 86 11.82 8.92 15.92
C LYS A 86 11.53 9.66 14.63
N PRO A 87 11.93 10.94 14.49
CA PRO A 87 11.83 11.64 13.22
C PRO A 87 12.92 11.11 12.30
N ASN A 88 12.56 10.25 11.33
CA ASN A 88 13.43 10.01 10.18
C ASN A 88 13.24 11.18 9.21
N GLN A 89 14.04 12.20 9.39
CA GLN A 89 14.25 13.23 8.36
C GLN A 89 15.07 12.58 7.24
N VAL A 90 14.44 12.34 6.10
CA VAL A 90 15.12 12.00 4.84
C VAL A 90 15.45 13.32 4.15
N ASP A 91 16.73 13.56 3.93
CA ASP A 91 17.24 14.76 3.26
C ASP A 91 16.91 14.69 1.76
N TYR A 92 16.16 15.67 1.24
CA TYR A 92 15.51 15.62 -0.08
C TYR A 92 16.30 16.32 -1.21
N ASP A 93 17.51 16.86 -0.96
CA ASP A 93 18.12 17.86 -1.86
C ASP A 93 18.93 17.32 -3.05
N GLU A 94 19.12 16.00 -3.25
CA GLU A 94 20.00 15.50 -4.34
C GLU A 94 19.31 14.97 -5.61
N VAL A 95 18.00 15.15 -5.80
CA VAL A 95 17.24 14.38 -6.81
C VAL A 95 16.67 15.18 -7.99
N ALA A 96 17.07 16.39 -8.21
CA ALA A 96 16.48 17.24 -9.26
C ALA A 96 16.87 16.89 -10.73
N THR A 97 17.78 15.95 -10.99
CA THR A 97 18.44 15.88 -12.32
C THR A 97 18.17 14.62 -13.14
N PHE A 98 17.25 13.71 -12.75
CA PHE A 98 17.09 12.42 -13.46
C PHE A 98 15.70 12.12 -14.01
N TYR A 99 14.91 13.12 -14.38
CA TYR A 99 13.47 12.96 -14.65
C TYR A 99 13.06 12.63 -16.10
N GLU A 100 13.94 12.43 -17.07
CA GLU A 100 13.52 12.41 -18.49
C GLU A 100 13.34 11.02 -19.14
N THR A 101 13.54 9.88 -18.50
CA THR A 101 13.66 8.62 -19.27
C THR A 101 12.85 7.42 -18.78
N ILE A 102 11.65 7.55 -18.21
CA ILE A 102 10.81 6.35 -18.05
C ILE A 102 9.36 6.65 -18.43
N ARG A 103 8.99 6.27 -19.65
CA ARG A 103 7.61 6.08 -20.08
C ARG A 103 7.20 4.66 -19.71
N ASP A 104 6.26 4.53 -18.80
CA ASP A 104 5.74 3.24 -18.33
C ASP A 104 4.63 2.75 -19.28
N GLU A 105 4.87 1.62 -19.97
CA GLU A 105 3.82 0.85 -20.64
C GLU A 105 3.41 -0.26 -19.68
N ARG A 106 2.27 -0.10 -19.00
CA ARG A 106 1.68 -1.17 -18.19
C ARG A 106 0.55 -1.85 -18.93
N THR A 107 0.69 -3.15 -19.10
CA THR A 107 -0.38 -4.08 -19.46
C THR A 107 -1.04 -4.64 -18.19
N ASP A 108 -2.35 -4.61 -18.21
CA ASP A 108 -3.26 -5.15 -17.19
C ASP A 108 -3.05 -6.67 -17.06
N THR A 109 -2.53 -7.16 -15.93
CA THR A 109 -2.39 -8.59 -15.66
C THR A 109 -3.11 -8.98 -14.37
N SER A 110 -3.90 -10.03 -14.49
CA SER A 110 -5.00 -10.50 -13.69
C SER A 110 -4.68 -11.04 -12.29
N ASP A 111 -5.71 -11.03 -11.43
CA ASP A 111 -5.86 -11.54 -10.05
C ASP A 111 -5.14 -12.86 -9.67
N LEU A 112 -4.80 -13.73 -10.63
CA LEU A 112 -4.14 -15.01 -10.39
C LEU A 112 -2.63 -14.86 -10.13
N GLU A 113 -1.98 -13.90 -10.77
CA GLU A 113 -0.55 -13.59 -10.58
C GLU A 113 -0.32 -12.95 -9.19
N ASP A 114 -1.24 -12.13 -8.73
CA ASP A 114 -1.20 -11.50 -7.41
C ASP A 114 -1.25 -12.51 -6.26
N LYS A 115 -2.04 -13.59 -6.41
CA LYS A 115 -2.15 -14.64 -5.40
C LYS A 115 -0.88 -15.50 -5.32
N MET A 116 -0.32 -15.86 -6.47
CA MET A 116 0.95 -16.60 -6.55
C MET A 116 2.13 -15.75 -6.06
N PHE A 117 2.11 -14.45 -6.33
CA PHE A 117 3.17 -13.52 -5.89
C PHE A 117 3.19 -13.37 -4.35
N ARG A 118 2.03 -13.39 -3.70
CA ARG A 118 1.92 -13.30 -2.23
C ARG A 118 2.43 -14.53 -1.49
N GLU A 119 2.26 -15.72 -2.08
CA GLU A 119 2.77 -17.00 -1.51
C GLU A 119 4.25 -17.23 -1.81
N LEU A 120 4.83 -16.49 -2.77
CA LEU A 120 6.21 -16.65 -3.24
C LEU A 120 7.15 -15.51 -2.81
N ILE A 121 6.71 -14.54 -2.03
CA ILE A 121 7.63 -13.56 -1.46
C ILE A 121 8.49 -14.29 -0.42
N ASP A 122 9.67 -14.68 -0.87
CA ASP A 122 10.73 -15.28 -0.07
C ASP A 122 11.07 -14.34 1.12
N ASP A 123 11.50 -14.93 2.22
CA ASP A 123 11.88 -14.18 3.42
C ASP A 123 12.90 -13.06 3.12
N ASP A 124 13.79 -13.25 2.14
CA ASP A 124 14.77 -12.25 1.73
C ASP A 124 14.12 -11.00 1.13
N ILE A 125 13.08 -11.13 0.32
CA ILE A 125 12.32 -9.99 -0.26
C ILE A 125 11.52 -9.28 0.85
N SER A 126 10.93 -10.06 1.74
CA SER A 126 10.20 -9.53 2.90
C SER A 126 11.10 -8.67 3.78
N ASN A 127 12.27 -9.20 4.14
CA ASN A 127 13.26 -8.51 4.96
C ASN A 127 13.76 -7.23 4.27
N ALA A 128 14.06 -7.29 2.97
CA ALA A 128 14.49 -6.12 2.20
C ALA A 128 13.42 -5.01 2.17
N LEU A 129 12.14 -5.37 2.06
CA LEU A 129 11.04 -4.40 2.15
C LEU A 129 10.94 -3.79 3.55
N ASP A 130 11.10 -4.59 4.60
CA ASP A 130 11.00 -4.15 5.98
C ASP A 130 12.17 -3.25 6.41
N GLU A 131 13.33 -3.38 5.79
CA GLU A 131 14.49 -2.51 5.98
C GLU A 131 14.37 -1.16 5.27
N LEU A 132 13.45 -1.01 4.31
CA LEU A 132 13.24 0.29 3.67
C LEU A 132 12.74 1.34 4.66
N PRO A 133 13.21 2.60 4.54
CA PRO A 133 12.56 3.73 5.20
C PRO A 133 11.07 3.76 4.90
N GLU A 134 10.23 4.05 5.92
CA GLU A 134 8.77 3.99 5.86
C GLU A 134 8.18 4.70 4.63
N ASP A 135 8.68 5.89 4.30
CA ASP A 135 8.20 6.68 3.16
C ASP A 135 8.47 6.00 1.81
N PHE A 136 9.58 5.27 1.68
CA PHE A 136 9.94 4.54 0.46
C PHE A 136 9.18 3.22 0.40
N ARG A 137 9.14 2.47 1.50
CA ARG A 137 8.37 1.23 1.63
C ARG A 137 6.90 1.44 1.27
N THR A 138 6.26 2.48 1.83
CA THR A 138 4.86 2.80 1.56
C THR A 138 4.60 3.00 0.06
N VAL A 139 5.40 3.80 -0.64
CA VAL A 139 5.16 4.06 -2.07
C VAL A 139 5.49 2.85 -2.95
N VAL A 140 6.50 2.06 -2.60
CA VAL A 140 6.82 0.81 -3.29
C VAL A 140 5.68 -0.19 -3.14
N LEU A 141 5.18 -0.41 -1.92
CA LEU A 141 4.05 -1.30 -1.68
C LEU A 141 2.80 -0.86 -2.44
N LEU A 142 2.45 0.41 -2.40
CA LEU A 142 1.27 0.92 -3.11
C LEU A 142 1.40 0.81 -4.63
N CYS A 143 2.60 1.05 -5.18
CA CYS A 143 2.82 1.03 -6.61
C CYS A 143 3.07 -0.39 -7.14
N ASP A 144 4.05 -1.09 -6.56
CA ASP A 144 4.60 -2.32 -7.13
C ASP A 144 3.87 -3.58 -6.66
N VAL A 145 3.24 -3.54 -5.48
CA VAL A 145 2.47 -4.67 -4.94
C VAL A 145 0.97 -4.46 -5.16
N GLU A 146 0.44 -3.28 -4.85
CA GLU A 146 -0.99 -3.01 -4.91
C GLU A 146 -1.45 -2.46 -6.27
N GLY A 147 -0.52 -2.08 -7.15
CA GLY A 147 -0.80 -1.67 -8.52
C GLY A 147 -1.41 -0.27 -8.69
N PHE A 148 -1.35 0.59 -7.68
CA PHE A 148 -1.87 1.95 -7.80
C PHE A 148 -1.03 2.83 -8.73
N THR A 149 -1.67 3.71 -9.46
CA THR A 149 -1.03 4.73 -10.27
C THR A 149 -0.35 5.80 -9.41
N TYR A 150 0.61 6.52 -9.97
CA TYR A 150 1.30 7.60 -9.25
C TYR A 150 0.35 8.71 -8.81
N GLU A 151 -0.68 9.01 -9.59
CA GLU A 151 -1.73 9.97 -9.28
C GLU A 151 -2.57 9.52 -8.08
N GLU A 152 -2.99 8.26 -8.06
CA GLU A 152 -3.74 7.70 -6.94
C GLU A 152 -2.90 7.73 -5.65
N ILE A 153 -1.62 7.31 -5.74
CA ILE A 153 -0.71 7.35 -4.59
C ILE A 153 -0.49 8.78 -4.10
N ALA A 154 -0.29 9.73 -5.02
CA ALA A 154 -0.14 11.15 -4.68
C ALA A 154 -1.36 11.69 -3.92
N ASN A 155 -2.57 11.33 -4.39
CA ASN A 155 -3.84 11.69 -3.73
C ASN A 155 -4.02 10.99 -2.37
N MET A 156 -3.64 9.70 -2.24
CA MET A 156 -3.72 8.97 -0.98
C MET A 156 -2.79 9.54 0.09
N LEU A 157 -1.55 9.89 -0.32
CA LEU A 157 -0.51 10.34 0.59
C LEU A 157 -0.53 11.85 0.82
N ASP A 158 -1.34 12.60 0.06
CA ASP A 158 -1.42 14.07 0.08
C ASP A 158 -0.05 14.71 -0.17
N VAL A 159 0.67 14.23 -1.20
CA VAL A 159 1.98 14.75 -1.61
C VAL A 159 2.02 14.94 -3.13
N PRO A 160 2.90 15.84 -3.64
CA PRO A 160 3.06 16.04 -5.07
C PRO A 160 3.50 14.73 -5.78
N ILE A 161 3.03 14.53 -7.02
CA ILE A 161 3.39 13.35 -7.84
C ILE A 161 4.91 13.23 -8.06
N GLY A 162 5.63 14.37 -8.12
CA GLY A 162 7.10 14.39 -8.18
C GLY A 162 7.73 13.74 -6.95
N THR A 163 7.13 13.90 -5.76
CA THR A 163 7.57 13.24 -4.53
C THR A 163 7.38 11.72 -4.63
N ILE A 164 6.27 11.26 -5.20
CA ILE A 164 6.03 9.83 -5.42
C ILE A 164 7.10 9.23 -6.33
N ARG A 165 7.37 9.89 -7.48
CA ARG A 165 8.41 9.44 -8.43
C ARG A 165 9.78 9.33 -7.76
N SER A 166 10.19 10.34 -7.01
CA SER A 166 11.49 10.35 -6.33
C SER A 166 11.58 9.28 -5.24
N ARG A 167 10.52 9.09 -4.44
CA ARG A 167 10.46 8.04 -3.42
C ARG A 167 10.51 6.64 -4.03
N LEU A 168 9.77 6.39 -5.11
CA LEU A 168 9.81 5.11 -5.84
C LEU A 168 11.18 4.82 -6.40
N HIS A 169 11.80 5.80 -7.07
CA HIS A 169 13.15 5.63 -7.61
C HIS A 169 14.16 5.25 -6.52
N ARG A 170 14.17 5.97 -5.40
CA ARG A 170 15.06 5.69 -4.27
C ARG A 170 14.74 4.35 -3.62
N GLY A 171 13.47 4.04 -3.38
CA GLY A 171 13.04 2.77 -2.80
C GLY A 171 13.43 1.56 -3.65
N ARG A 172 13.20 1.63 -4.96
CA ARG A 172 13.60 0.57 -5.91
C ARG A 172 15.11 0.40 -5.99
N ASN A 173 15.90 1.49 -5.92
CA ASN A 173 17.36 1.40 -5.91
C ASN A 173 17.88 0.74 -4.62
N LEU A 174 17.30 1.06 -3.47
CA LEU A 174 17.66 0.39 -2.21
C LEU A 174 17.32 -1.10 -2.26
N LEU A 175 16.11 -1.46 -2.71
CA LEU A 175 15.73 -2.85 -2.89
C LEU A 175 16.66 -3.59 -3.86
N ARG A 176 16.99 -2.97 -5.00
CA ARG A 176 17.94 -3.55 -5.96
C ARG A 176 19.27 -3.89 -5.27
N THR A 177 19.80 -2.98 -4.48
CA THR A 177 21.07 -3.19 -3.78
C THR A 177 20.99 -4.33 -2.76
N GLN A 178 19.90 -4.39 -2.00
CA GLN A 178 19.70 -5.44 -0.98
C GLN A 178 19.43 -6.82 -1.59
N LEU A 179 18.73 -6.85 -2.72
CA LEU A 179 18.32 -8.09 -3.39
C LEU A 179 19.31 -8.57 -4.49
N LEU A 180 20.45 -7.90 -4.65
CA LEU A 180 21.43 -8.26 -5.70
C LEU A 180 21.92 -9.71 -5.54
N GLU A 181 22.37 -10.08 -4.36
CA GLU A 181 22.83 -11.44 -4.04
C GLU A 181 21.71 -12.49 -4.17
N TYR A 182 20.49 -12.14 -3.79
CA TYR A 182 19.33 -12.99 -3.93
C TYR A 182 19.01 -13.25 -5.41
N ALA A 183 19.01 -12.20 -6.23
CA ALA A 183 18.75 -12.31 -7.66
C ALA A 183 19.83 -13.18 -8.36
N GLU A 184 21.11 -12.99 -8.04
CA GLU A 184 22.22 -13.79 -8.57
C GLU A 184 22.07 -15.28 -8.19
N LYS A 185 21.74 -15.59 -6.94
CA LYS A 185 21.51 -16.97 -6.47
C LYS A 185 20.34 -17.66 -7.19
N ARG A 186 19.35 -16.91 -7.63
CA ARG A 186 18.17 -17.39 -8.37
C ARG A 186 18.36 -17.38 -9.89
N GLY A 187 19.53 -16.95 -10.40
CA GLY A 187 19.86 -16.95 -11.83
C GLY A 187 19.26 -15.78 -12.62
N PHE A 188 18.82 -14.72 -11.95
CA PHE A 188 18.42 -13.49 -12.62
C PHE A 188 19.67 -12.70 -13.01
N SER A 189 19.85 -12.44 -14.32
CA SER A 189 20.89 -11.52 -14.81
C SER A 189 20.44 -10.09 -14.54
N ILE A 190 21.27 -9.34 -13.82
CA ILE A 190 21.04 -7.92 -13.58
C ILE A 190 22.02 -7.16 -14.46
N ASP A 191 21.60 -6.87 -15.73
CA ASP A 191 22.30 -5.98 -16.63
C ASP A 191 22.00 -4.50 -16.29
#